data_55d7db96b3963972e51358b100af7ab9
#
_entry.id   55d7db96b3963972e51358b100af7ab9
#
_cell.length_a   1.000
_cell.length_b   1.000
_cell.length_c   1.000
_cell.angle_alpha   90.00
_cell.angle_beta   90.00
_cell.angle_gamma   90.00
#
_symmetry.space_group_name_H-M   'P 1'
#
loop_
_entity.id
_entity.type
_entity.pdbx_description
1 polymer ?
#
loop_
_entity_poly.entity_id
_entity_poly.type
_entity_poly.pdbx_seq_one_letter_code
_entity_poly.pdbx_strand_id
1 'polypeptide(L)'
;GKKKRLALTALYAFCREVDDIVDDCKEKNIGKNKLDEWRLEIERLFNQAPQHPVAIALSPHITSCKFDKKHFIEIIDGMEMDLNCNRYNDLKKFKLYCYRAASAVGLLSANIFGYTNKSTLKYAHDLGIALQITNIIRDIAEDSERGRIYIPLELLKKYNISEDDVLHNKNNEQIALLIDELTKLAKNYYQSAINQLPDEDKDTQKPGLIMGNIYFILLQKIMKSNTGNTLDNRVSLSTYKKLMIAITTSLGKKWIR
;
A
#
# COMPACT_ATOMS: atom_id res chain seq x y z
N GLY A 1 13.58 -7.93 -16.94
CA GLY A 1 14.84 -7.55 -17.55
C GLY A 1 15.46 -6.33 -16.86
N LYS A 2 16.70 -5.97 -17.23
CA LYS A 2 17.48 -4.87 -16.59
C LYS A 2 16.71 -3.52 -16.56
N LYS A 3 16.05 -3.16 -17.66
CA LYS A 3 15.28 -1.90 -17.76
C LYS A 3 14.12 -1.84 -16.74
N LYS A 4 13.34 -2.91 -16.62
CA LYS A 4 12.23 -2.97 -15.65
C LYS A 4 12.73 -2.89 -14.20
N ARG A 5 13.87 -3.53 -13.91
CA ARG A 5 14.49 -3.46 -12.58
C ARG A 5 14.94 -2.03 -12.24
N LEU A 6 15.59 -1.33 -13.18
CA LEU A 6 16.01 0.06 -12.98
C LEU A 6 14.79 0.99 -12.76
N ALA A 7 13.73 0.85 -13.56
CA ALA A 7 12.50 1.61 -13.39
C ALA A 7 11.86 1.36 -12.02
N LEU A 8 11.79 0.09 -11.58
CA LEU A 8 11.23 -0.26 -10.28
C LEU A 8 12.09 0.28 -9.12
N THR A 9 13.43 0.22 -9.25
CA THR A 9 14.35 0.78 -8.26
C THR A 9 14.19 2.30 -8.14
N ALA A 10 14.06 3.02 -9.27
CA ALA A 10 13.85 4.46 -9.26
C ALA A 10 12.48 4.83 -8.68
N LEU A 11 11.41 4.07 -9.00
CA LEU A 11 10.09 4.26 -8.39
C LEU A 11 10.14 4.01 -6.87
N TYR A 12 10.80 2.94 -6.43
CA TYR A 12 10.97 2.66 -5.00
C TYR A 12 11.72 3.79 -4.29
N ALA A 13 12.80 4.30 -4.90
CA ALA A 13 13.55 5.43 -4.35
C ALA A 13 12.66 6.67 -4.19
N PHE A 14 11.82 6.99 -5.18
CA PHE A 14 10.84 8.08 -5.07
C PHE A 14 9.87 7.87 -3.91
N CYS A 15 9.27 6.68 -3.82
CA CYS A 15 8.35 6.36 -2.73
C CYS A 15 9.03 6.50 -1.36
N ARG A 16 10.28 6.06 -1.25
CA ARG A 16 11.06 6.13 0.00
C ARG A 16 11.40 7.58 0.37
N GLU A 17 11.80 8.41 -0.59
CA GLU A 17 12.08 9.84 -0.36
C GLU A 17 10.87 10.59 0.20
N VAL A 18 9.67 10.37 -0.38
CA VAL A 18 8.47 11.07 0.10
C VAL A 18 7.93 10.50 1.42
N ASP A 19 8.16 9.22 1.69
CA ASP A 19 7.82 8.55 2.94
C ASP A 19 8.72 9.05 4.09
N ASP A 20 10.05 9.11 3.88
CA ASP A 20 11.01 9.60 4.86
C ASP A 20 10.74 11.06 5.27
N ILE A 21 10.18 11.89 4.38
CA ILE A 21 9.76 13.26 4.73
C ILE A 21 8.74 13.25 5.88
N VAL A 22 7.82 12.29 5.86
CA VAL A 22 6.74 12.19 6.85
C VAL A 22 7.23 11.56 8.15
N ASP A 23 8.13 10.59 8.05
CA ASP A 23 8.63 9.88 9.22
C ASP A 23 9.70 10.69 9.98
N ASP A 24 10.53 11.47 9.29
CA ASP A 24 11.64 12.22 9.88
C ASP A 24 11.28 13.66 10.27
N CYS A 25 10.26 14.27 9.64
CA CYS A 25 9.90 15.66 9.93
C CYS A 25 9.03 15.79 11.18
N LYS A 26 9.62 16.33 12.26
CA LYS A 26 8.88 16.68 13.49
C LYS A 26 7.94 17.88 13.29
N GLU A 27 8.25 18.78 12.37
CA GLU A 27 7.48 20.00 12.09
C GLU A 27 6.66 19.86 10.82
N LYS A 28 5.33 19.86 10.95
CA LYS A 28 4.39 19.66 9.83
C LYS A 28 4.63 20.62 8.67
N ASN A 29 4.93 21.90 8.96
CA ASN A 29 5.18 22.91 7.93
C ASN A 29 6.43 22.59 7.11
N ILE A 30 7.50 22.09 7.72
CA ILE A 30 8.72 21.72 7.02
C ILE A 30 8.45 20.50 6.14
N GLY A 31 7.74 19.49 6.67
CA GLY A 31 7.35 18.32 5.89
C GLY A 31 6.47 18.71 4.68
N LYS A 32 5.48 19.59 4.88
CA LYS A 32 4.65 20.11 3.79
C LYS A 32 5.48 20.79 2.71
N ASN A 33 6.37 21.71 3.08
CA ASN A 33 7.22 22.41 2.12
C ASN A 33 8.06 21.44 1.28
N LYS A 34 8.65 20.40 1.91
CA LYS A 34 9.40 19.36 1.19
C LYS A 34 8.52 18.55 0.23
N LEU A 35 7.28 18.24 0.61
CA LEU A 35 6.33 17.58 -0.29
C LEU A 35 5.92 18.50 -1.46
N ASP A 36 5.80 19.81 -1.23
CA ASP A 36 5.53 20.78 -2.29
C ASP A 36 6.72 20.93 -3.24
N GLU A 37 7.97 20.85 -2.73
CA GLU A 37 9.18 20.76 -3.57
C GLU A 37 9.16 19.51 -4.45
N TRP A 38 8.72 18.36 -3.93
CA TRP A 38 8.55 17.15 -4.71
C TRP A 38 7.46 17.28 -5.78
N ARG A 39 6.35 18.00 -5.52
CA ARG A 39 5.34 18.29 -6.55
C ARG A 39 5.94 19.09 -7.70
N LEU A 40 6.74 20.13 -7.39
CA LEU A 40 7.47 20.90 -8.39
C LEU A 40 8.48 20.04 -9.16
N GLU A 41 9.16 19.12 -8.48
CA GLU A 41 10.10 18.23 -9.12
C GLU A 41 9.42 17.21 -10.06
N ILE A 42 8.24 16.72 -9.71
CA ILE A 42 7.43 15.91 -10.63
C ILE A 42 6.99 16.73 -11.85
N GLU A 43 6.62 18.01 -11.68
CA GLU A 43 6.36 18.89 -12.84
C GLU A 43 7.59 19.00 -13.74
N ARG A 44 8.80 19.23 -13.19
CA ARG A 44 10.05 19.27 -13.95
C ARG A 44 10.33 17.96 -14.66
N LEU A 45 10.12 16.84 -13.97
CA LEU A 45 10.33 15.50 -14.53
C LEU A 45 9.50 15.26 -15.80
N PHE A 46 8.22 15.63 -15.77
CA PHE A 46 7.34 15.49 -16.94
C PHE A 46 7.58 16.53 -18.02
N ASN A 47 8.20 17.67 -17.67
CA ASN A 47 8.68 18.69 -18.61
C ASN A 47 10.13 18.43 -19.09
N GLN A 48 10.69 17.24 -18.85
CA GLN A 48 12.03 16.80 -19.27
C GLN A 48 13.19 17.65 -18.70
N ALA A 49 12.99 18.26 -17.54
CA ALA A 49 13.98 19.10 -16.86
C ALA A 49 14.13 18.72 -15.37
N PRO A 50 14.23 17.41 -15.01
CA PRO A 50 14.38 16.99 -13.62
C PRO A 50 15.71 17.48 -13.02
N GLN A 51 15.70 17.80 -11.74
CA GLN A 51 16.87 18.28 -11.00
C GLN A 51 17.28 17.31 -9.88
N HIS A 52 16.32 16.67 -9.24
CA HIS A 52 16.58 15.71 -8.16
C HIS A 52 17.14 14.39 -8.71
N PRO A 53 18.18 13.77 -8.08
CA PRO A 53 18.80 12.53 -8.57
C PRO A 53 17.79 11.40 -8.84
N VAL A 54 16.80 11.23 -7.97
CA VAL A 54 15.75 10.22 -8.13
C VAL A 54 14.85 10.53 -9.33
N ALA A 55 14.50 11.80 -9.54
CA ALA A 55 13.71 12.22 -10.70
C ALA A 55 14.50 12.04 -12.00
N ILE A 56 15.80 12.34 -11.99
CA ILE A 56 16.71 12.07 -13.11
C ILE A 56 16.73 10.56 -13.42
N ALA A 57 16.79 9.71 -12.40
CA ALA A 57 16.74 8.25 -12.57
C ALA A 57 15.39 7.75 -13.10
N LEU A 58 14.28 8.43 -12.81
CA LEU A 58 12.94 8.13 -13.32
C LEU A 58 12.75 8.58 -14.78
N SER A 59 13.42 9.66 -15.20
CA SER A 59 13.22 10.33 -16.49
C SER A 59 13.25 9.38 -17.70
N PRO A 60 14.22 8.44 -17.85
CA PRO A 60 14.25 7.51 -19.00
C PRO A 60 13.04 6.56 -19.04
N HIS A 61 12.28 6.47 -17.95
CA HIS A 61 11.19 5.52 -17.78
C HIS A 61 9.80 6.14 -18.00
N ILE A 62 9.67 7.48 -18.01
CA ILE A 62 8.38 8.17 -18.12
C ILE A 62 7.61 7.71 -19.37
N THR A 63 8.20 7.87 -20.53
CA THR A 63 7.56 7.46 -21.80
C THR A 63 7.53 5.95 -21.98
N SER A 64 8.65 5.26 -21.68
CA SER A 64 8.77 3.81 -21.91
C SER A 64 7.83 2.97 -21.05
N CYS A 65 7.53 3.41 -19.84
CA CYS A 65 6.56 2.77 -18.93
C CYS A 65 5.17 3.43 -19.00
N LYS A 66 4.97 4.46 -19.85
CA LYS A 66 3.70 5.20 -19.95
C LYS A 66 3.22 5.71 -18.58
N PHE A 67 4.13 6.26 -17.78
CA PHE A 67 3.78 6.79 -16.47
C PHE A 67 2.83 7.98 -16.60
N ASP A 68 1.80 8.00 -15.75
CA ASP A 68 0.92 9.15 -15.58
C ASP A 68 1.40 9.98 -14.37
N LYS A 69 1.63 11.28 -14.61
CA LYS A 69 2.00 12.26 -13.58
C LYS A 69 1.07 12.21 -12.39
N LYS A 70 -0.23 12.01 -12.65
CA LYS A 70 -1.25 11.96 -11.61
C LYS A 70 -0.90 10.97 -10.49
N HIS A 71 -0.37 9.79 -10.82
CA HIS A 71 -0.08 8.78 -9.79
C HIS A 71 1.08 9.19 -8.87
N PHE A 72 2.06 9.93 -9.37
CA PHE A 72 3.12 10.49 -8.53
C PHE A 72 2.56 11.54 -7.56
N ILE A 73 1.68 12.43 -8.05
CA ILE A 73 1.01 13.43 -7.21
C ILE A 73 0.12 12.77 -6.16
N GLU A 74 -0.64 11.74 -6.52
CA GLU A 74 -1.47 11.00 -5.55
C GLU A 74 -0.63 10.33 -4.44
N ILE A 75 0.58 9.84 -4.74
CA ILE A 75 1.51 9.31 -3.72
C ILE A 75 1.94 10.44 -2.77
N ILE A 76 2.34 11.60 -3.30
CA ILE A 76 2.72 12.75 -2.48
C ILE A 76 1.55 13.21 -1.61
N ASP A 77 0.34 13.27 -2.18
CA ASP A 77 -0.88 13.62 -1.45
C ASP A 77 -1.22 12.60 -0.35
N GLY A 78 -0.89 11.31 -0.57
CA GLY A 78 -0.99 10.28 0.46
C GLY A 78 -0.06 10.55 1.64
N MET A 79 1.18 10.93 1.37
CA MET A 79 2.14 11.31 2.40
C MET A 79 1.71 12.61 3.13
N GLU A 80 1.14 13.58 2.41
CA GLU A 80 0.58 14.77 3.06
C GLU A 80 -0.61 14.43 3.97
N MET A 81 -1.40 13.40 3.64
CA MET A 81 -2.43 12.90 4.56
C MET A 81 -1.81 12.40 5.87
N ASP A 82 -0.68 11.70 5.83
CA ASP A 82 0.01 11.21 7.03
C ASP A 82 0.62 12.34 7.89
N LEU A 83 1.01 13.46 7.27
CA LEU A 83 1.43 14.67 8.02
C LEU A 83 0.26 15.35 8.75
N ASN A 84 -0.91 15.40 8.12
CA ASN A 84 -2.02 16.23 8.54
C ASN A 84 -3.10 15.47 9.29
N CYS A 85 -3.30 14.20 9.00
CA CYS A 85 -4.43 13.39 9.43
C CYS A 85 -3.98 12.21 10.27
N ASN A 86 -4.23 12.28 11.59
CA ASN A 86 -4.02 11.12 12.46
C ASN A 86 -5.30 10.27 12.60
N ARG A 87 -6.39 10.66 11.93
CA ARG A 87 -7.73 10.04 12.04
C ARG A 87 -8.49 10.12 10.72
N TYR A 88 -9.20 9.07 10.38
CA TYR A 88 -10.06 8.96 9.20
C TYR A 88 -11.52 8.83 9.66
N ASN A 89 -12.38 9.78 9.31
CA ASN A 89 -13.76 9.82 9.81
C ASN A 89 -14.60 8.66 9.29
N ASP A 90 -14.40 8.28 8.02
CA ASP A 90 -15.26 7.35 7.30
C ASP A 90 -14.47 6.43 6.36
N LEU A 91 -15.11 5.38 5.85
CA LEU A 91 -14.55 4.44 4.88
C LEU A 91 -14.16 5.09 3.56
N LYS A 92 -14.79 6.21 3.18
CA LYS A 92 -14.45 6.91 1.93
C LYS A 92 -13.06 7.55 2.03
N LYS A 93 -12.78 8.26 3.12
CA LYS A 93 -11.46 8.85 3.37
C LYS A 93 -10.39 7.79 3.59
N PHE A 94 -10.72 6.73 4.30
CA PHE A 94 -9.85 5.58 4.48
C PHE A 94 -9.46 4.92 3.15
N LYS A 95 -10.43 4.66 2.27
CA LYS A 95 -10.15 4.10 0.94
C LYS A 95 -9.34 5.05 0.06
N LEU A 96 -9.57 6.37 0.17
CA LEU A 96 -8.75 7.37 -0.52
C LEU A 96 -7.30 7.30 -0.05
N TYR A 97 -7.07 7.18 1.26
CA TYR A 97 -5.72 6.99 1.80
C TYR A 97 -5.09 5.70 1.26
N CYS A 98 -5.79 4.57 1.32
CA CYS A 98 -5.28 3.29 0.78
C CYS A 98 -4.95 3.39 -0.72
N TYR A 99 -5.76 4.11 -1.50
CA TYR A 99 -5.48 4.37 -2.91
C TYR A 99 -4.18 5.17 -3.07
N ARG A 100 -4.03 6.27 -2.34
CA ARG A 100 -2.88 7.18 -2.43
C ARG A 100 -1.59 6.51 -1.97
N ALA A 101 -1.63 5.85 -0.83
CA ALA A 101 -0.45 5.22 -0.22
C ALA A 101 0.02 3.95 -0.93
N ALA A 102 -0.87 3.21 -1.62
CA ALA A 102 -0.51 1.91 -2.19
C ALA A 102 -1.01 1.67 -3.62
N SER A 103 -2.28 1.99 -3.95
CA SER A 103 -2.78 1.70 -5.30
C SER A 103 -2.08 2.53 -6.37
N ALA A 104 -1.77 3.80 -6.10
CA ALA A 104 -1.03 4.64 -7.04
C ALA A 104 0.36 4.05 -7.36
N VAL A 105 1.06 3.52 -6.35
CA VAL A 105 2.32 2.77 -6.53
C VAL A 105 2.09 1.48 -7.32
N GLY A 106 1.00 0.77 -7.03
CA GLY A 106 0.59 -0.44 -7.76
C GLY A 106 0.37 -0.18 -9.24
N LEU A 107 -0.31 0.91 -9.59
CA LEU A 107 -0.56 1.33 -10.98
C LEU A 107 0.73 1.65 -11.74
N LEU A 108 1.65 2.40 -11.13
CA LEU A 108 2.98 2.66 -11.70
C LEU A 108 3.78 1.36 -11.86
N SER A 109 3.71 0.45 -10.88
CA SER A 109 4.37 -0.86 -10.95
C SER A 109 3.80 -1.73 -12.08
N ALA A 110 2.48 -1.75 -12.26
CA ALA A 110 1.83 -2.47 -13.37
C ALA A 110 2.30 -1.95 -14.73
N ASN A 111 2.48 -0.62 -14.86
CA ASN A 111 3.05 -0.02 -16.07
C ASN A 111 4.50 -0.50 -16.33
N ILE A 112 5.33 -0.60 -15.29
CA ILE A 112 6.72 -1.12 -15.41
C ILE A 112 6.68 -2.59 -15.84
N PHE A 113 5.82 -3.40 -15.24
CA PHE A 113 5.71 -4.82 -15.58
C PHE A 113 5.16 -5.02 -17.00
N GLY A 114 4.37 -4.06 -17.48
CA GLY A 114 3.72 -4.08 -18.79
C GLY A 114 2.44 -4.90 -18.78
N TYR A 115 1.49 -4.46 -19.56
CA TYR A 115 0.20 -5.14 -19.75
C TYR A 115 -0.32 -4.86 -21.15
N THR A 116 -1.21 -5.74 -21.62
CA THR A 116 -1.91 -5.62 -22.91
C THR A 116 -3.37 -5.20 -22.72
N ASN A 117 -3.96 -5.57 -21.59
CA ASN A 117 -5.37 -5.32 -21.29
C ASN A 117 -5.49 -4.29 -20.15
N LYS A 118 -6.33 -3.26 -20.36
CA LYS A 118 -6.56 -2.20 -19.36
C LYS A 118 -7.18 -2.70 -18.05
N SER A 119 -7.82 -3.88 -18.03
CA SER A 119 -8.33 -4.48 -16.81
C SER A 119 -7.21 -4.78 -15.79
N THR A 120 -5.96 -4.93 -16.25
CA THR A 120 -4.77 -5.06 -15.39
C THR A 120 -4.57 -3.83 -14.49
N LEU A 121 -4.99 -2.64 -14.91
CA LEU A 121 -4.97 -1.46 -14.04
C LEU A 121 -5.98 -1.56 -12.89
N LYS A 122 -7.15 -2.17 -13.13
CA LYS A 122 -8.12 -2.42 -12.04
C LYS A 122 -7.60 -3.47 -11.06
N TYR A 123 -6.94 -4.52 -11.58
CA TYR A 123 -6.20 -5.48 -10.76
C TYR A 123 -5.18 -4.77 -9.86
N ALA A 124 -4.31 -3.93 -10.43
CA ALA A 124 -3.28 -3.23 -9.70
C ALA A 124 -3.85 -2.27 -8.64
N HIS A 125 -4.94 -1.57 -8.98
CA HIS A 125 -5.68 -0.71 -8.07
C HIS A 125 -6.22 -1.48 -6.86
N ASP A 126 -6.98 -2.54 -7.09
CA ASP A 126 -7.63 -3.30 -6.03
C ASP A 126 -6.61 -4.07 -5.18
N LEU A 127 -5.55 -4.61 -5.82
CA LEU A 127 -4.45 -5.23 -5.09
C LEU A 127 -3.76 -4.23 -4.16
N GLY A 128 -3.50 -3.00 -4.63
CA GLY A 128 -2.90 -1.94 -3.81
C GLY A 128 -3.73 -1.64 -2.55
N ILE A 129 -5.06 -1.49 -2.70
CA ILE A 129 -5.96 -1.30 -1.54
C ILE A 129 -5.90 -2.49 -0.59
N ALA A 130 -5.96 -3.73 -1.11
CA ALA A 130 -5.89 -4.94 -0.29
C ALA A 130 -4.59 -5.04 0.53
N LEU A 131 -3.45 -4.70 -0.11
CA LEU A 131 -2.13 -4.67 0.55
C LEU A 131 -2.10 -3.62 1.66
N GLN A 132 -2.64 -2.42 1.42
CA GLN A 132 -2.62 -1.35 2.41
C GLN A 132 -3.54 -1.64 3.59
N ILE A 133 -4.74 -2.17 3.37
CA ILE A 133 -5.62 -2.61 4.48
C ILE A 133 -4.91 -3.69 5.30
N THR A 134 -4.21 -4.62 4.66
CA THR A 134 -3.44 -5.66 5.36
C THR A 134 -2.30 -5.06 6.21
N ASN A 135 -1.59 -4.04 5.71
CA ASN A 135 -0.59 -3.30 6.47
C ASN A 135 -1.22 -2.64 7.69
N ILE A 136 -2.32 -1.91 7.51
CA ILE A 136 -3.01 -1.21 8.60
C ILE A 136 -3.45 -2.19 9.69
N ILE A 137 -4.02 -3.34 9.34
CA ILE A 137 -4.40 -4.36 10.33
C ILE A 137 -3.16 -4.92 11.05
N ARG A 138 -2.07 -5.15 10.33
CA ARG A 138 -0.82 -5.70 10.90
C ARG A 138 -0.15 -4.74 11.87
N ASP A 139 -0.20 -3.45 11.56
CA ASP A 139 0.63 -2.43 12.20
C ASP A 139 -0.15 -1.57 13.22
N ILE A 140 -1.39 -1.97 13.62
CA ILE A 140 -2.24 -1.23 14.57
C ILE A 140 -1.45 -0.84 15.83
N ALA A 141 -0.67 -1.76 16.41
CA ALA A 141 0.11 -1.49 17.62
C ALA A 141 1.21 -0.45 17.38
N GLU A 142 2.00 -0.61 16.32
CA GLU A 142 3.07 0.33 15.98
C GLU A 142 2.53 1.73 15.64
N ASP A 143 1.40 1.79 14.93
CA ASP A 143 0.72 3.05 14.60
C ASP A 143 0.18 3.74 15.84
N SER A 144 -0.35 2.98 16.80
CA SER A 144 -0.86 3.47 18.09
C SER A 144 0.25 4.11 18.93
N GLU A 145 1.46 3.54 18.96
CA GLU A 145 2.63 4.11 19.65
C GLU A 145 3.01 5.49 19.08
N ARG A 146 2.71 5.73 17.80
CA ARG A 146 2.90 7.02 17.13
C ARG A 146 1.68 7.94 17.24
N GLY A 147 0.65 7.56 18.00
CA GLY A 147 -0.62 8.27 18.15
C GLY A 147 -1.49 8.27 16.90
N ARG A 148 -1.24 7.38 15.93
CA ARG A 148 -1.96 7.27 14.66
C ARG A 148 -3.05 6.19 14.75
N ILE A 149 -4.25 6.48 14.26
CA ILE A 149 -5.35 5.51 14.09
C ILE A 149 -5.82 5.60 12.63
N TYR A 150 -5.43 4.63 11.81
CA TYR A 150 -5.86 4.54 10.41
C TYR A 150 -7.27 3.97 10.26
N ILE A 151 -7.74 3.22 11.25
CA ILE A 151 -9.09 2.63 11.26
C ILE A 151 -10.14 3.74 11.23
N PRO A 152 -11.16 3.66 10.33
CA PRO A 152 -12.23 4.64 10.27
C PRO A 152 -12.95 4.81 11.59
N LEU A 153 -13.13 6.06 12.05
CA LEU A 153 -13.85 6.36 13.29
C LEU A 153 -15.29 5.85 13.27
N GLU A 154 -15.95 5.82 12.11
CA GLU A 154 -17.28 5.22 11.97
C GLU A 154 -17.31 3.73 12.30
N LEU A 155 -16.23 2.98 12.00
CA LEU A 155 -16.13 1.57 12.39
C LEU A 155 -15.85 1.41 13.88
N LEU A 156 -15.00 2.27 14.47
CA LEU A 156 -14.82 2.29 15.92
C LEU A 156 -16.15 2.52 16.63
N LYS A 157 -16.92 3.53 16.18
CA LYS A 157 -18.26 3.81 16.72
C LYS A 157 -19.22 2.64 16.54
N LYS A 158 -19.21 1.98 15.37
CA LYS A 158 -20.07 0.82 15.09
C LYS A 158 -19.87 -0.32 16.10
N TYR A 159 -18.63 -0.53 16.53
CA TYR A 159 -18.27 -1.58 17.48
C TYR A 159 -18.15 -1.12 18.94
N ASN A 160 -18.54 0.15 19.24
CA ASN A 160 -18.39 0.75 20.56
C ASN A 160 -16.94 0.71 21.09
N ILE A 161 -15.98 0.94 20.23
CA ILE A 161 -14.54 1.00 20.55
C ILE A 161 -14.17 2.48 20.68
N SER A 162 -13.54 2.86 21.78
CA SER A 162 -12.96 4.20 21.93
C SER A 162 -11.59 4.30 21.24
N GLU A 163 -11.17 5.52 20.89
CA GLU A 163 -9.81 5.73 20.40
C GLU A 163 -8.76 5.33 21.45
N ASP A 164 -9.07 5.52 22.72
CA ASP A 164 -8.22 5.12 23.85
C ASP A 164 -8.01 3.59 23.89
N ASP A 165 -9.03 2.80 23.55
CA ASP A 165 -8.90 1.34 23.46
C ASP A 165 -7.92 0.93 22.36
N VAL A 166 -7.91 1.64 21.22
CA VAL A 166 -6.97 1.39 20.13
C VAL A 166 -5.56 1.85 20.50
N LEU A 167 -5.42 3.07 21.05
CA LEU A 167 -4.12 3.66 21.41
C LEU A 167 -3.39 2.89 22.50
N HIS A 168 -4.13 2.23 23.41
CA HIS A 168 -3.56 1.38 24.46
C HIS A 168 -3.58 -0.11 24.13
N ASN A 169 -3.81 -0.45 22.85
CA ASN A 169 -3.81 -1.84 22.35
C ASN A 169 -4.67 -2.78 23.22
N LYS A 170 -5.82 -2.29 23.72
CA LYS A 170 -6.73 -3.13 24.50
C LYS A 170 -7.27 -4.26 23.62
N ASN A 171 -7.15 -5.47 24.11
CA ASN A 171 -7.62 -6.65 23.40
C ASN A 171 -8.97 -7.10 23.98
N ASN A 172 -10.03 -6.97 23.20
CA ASN A 172 -11.39 -7.35 23.58
C ASN A 172 -12.16 -7.90 22.35
N GLU A 173 -13.36 -8.43 22.61
CA GLU A 173 -14.21 -9.02 21.57
C GLU A 173 -14.59 -8.00 20.49
N GLN A 174 -14.83 -6.74 20.85
CA GLN A 174 -15.21 -5.68 19.93
C GLN A 174 -14.08 -5.39 18.92
N ILE A 175 -12.83 -5.34 19.38
CA ILE A 175 -11.64 -5.18 18.52
C ILE A 175 -11.49 -6.39 17.61
N ALA A 176 -11.72 -7.61 18.10
CA ALA A 176 -11.68 -8.80 17.27
C ALA A 176 -12.72 -8.76 16.14
N LEU A 177 -13.95 -8.31 16.42
CA LEU A 177 -15.01 -8.12 15.42
C LEU A 177 -14.64 -7.03 14.39
N LEU A 178 -14.06 -5.93 14.83
CA LEU A 178 -13.56 -4.87 13.96
C LEU A 178 -12.48 -5.37 13.00
N ILE A 179 -11.48 -6.10 13.52
CA ILE A 179 -10.40 -6.69 12.70
C ILE A 179 -10.98 -7.70 11.70
N ASP A 180 -11.98 -8.47 12.08
CA ASP A 180 -12.67 -9.39 11.17
C ASP A 180 -13.38 -8.65 10.03
N GLU A 181 -14.06 -7.52 10.32
CA GLU A 181 -14.67 -6.68 9.27
C GLU A 181 -13.61 -6.11 8.30
N LEU A 182 -12.53 -5.53 8.83
CA LEU A 182 -11.44 -5.01 7.99
C LEU A 182 -10.79 -6.13 7.16
N THR A 183 -10.65 -7.31 7.74
CA THR A 183 -10.12 -8.49 7.04
C THR A 183 -11.05 -8.94 5.91
N LYS A 184 -12.36 -8.96 6.13
CA LYS A 184 -13.36 -9.23 5.07
C LYS A 184 -13.25 -8.21 3.95
N LEU A 185 -13.10 -6.93 4.30
CA LEU A 185 -12.91 -5.85 3.32
C LEU A 185 -11.63 -6.10 2.49
N ALA A 186 -10.50 -6.39 3.13
CA ALA A 186 -9.25 -6.72 2.42
C ALA A 186 -9.41 -7.93 1.49
N LYS A 187 -10.04 -9.01 1.97
CA LYS A 187 -10.30 -10.22 1.16
C LYS A 187 -11.13 -9.92 -0.08
N ASN A 188 -12.16 -9.09 0.04
CA ASN A 188 -12.98 -8.68 -1.10
C ASN A 188 -12.15 -7.97 -2.16
N TYR A 189 -11.21 -7.10 -1.76
CA TYR A 189 -10.29 -6.44 -2.68
C TYR A 189 -9.28 -7.41 -3.31
N TYR A 190 -8.72 -8.37 -2.55
CA TYR A 190 -7.88 -9.43 -3.11
C TYR A 190 -8.64 -10.25 -4.16
N GLN A 191 -9.86 -10.65 -3.87
CA GLN A 191 -10.68 -11.43 -4.81
C GLN A 191 -11.04 -10.60 -6.05
N SER A 192 -11.44 -9.33 -5.86
CA SER A 192 -11.70 -8.40 -6.96
C SER A 192 -10.47 -8.24 -7.85
N ALA A 193 -9.29 -8.04 -7.26
CA ALA A 193 -8.05 -7.93 -8.00
C ALA A 193 -7.80 -9.15 -8.90
N ILE A 194 -7.84 -10.36 -8.32
CA ILE A 194 -7.57 -11.59 -9.09
C ILE A 194 -8.59 -11.80 -10.21
N ASN A 195 -9.86 -11.50 -9.97
CA ASN A 195 -10.92 -11.62 -10.98
C ASN A 195 -10.74 -10.64 -12.16
N GLN A 196 -10.03 -9.54 -11.94
CA GLN A 196 -9.79 -8.52 -12.95
C GLN A 196 -8.47 -8.68 -13.70
N LEU A 197 -7.59 -9.59 -13.27
CA LEU A 197 -6.32 -9.83 -13.96
C LEU A 197 -6.54 -10.75 -15.16
N PRO A 198 -6.37 -10.22 -16.40
CA PRO A 198 -6.51 -11.02 -17.61
C PRO A 198 -5.43 -12.10 -17.71
N ASP A 199 -5.79 -13.23 -18.32
CA ASP A 199 -4.87 -14.37 -18.46
C ASP A 199 -3.60 -14.01 -19.24
N GLU A 200 -3.74 -13.20 -20.29
CA GLU A 200 -2.63 -12.73 -21.13
C GLU A 200 -1.61 -11.88 -20.37
N ASP A 201 -1.99 -11.23 -19.27
CA ASP A 201 -1.10 -10.36 -18.50
C ASP A 201 -0.53 -11.04 -17.24
N LYS A 202 -0.98 -12.25 -16.89
CA LYS A 202 -0.52 -12.95 -15.67
C LYS A 202 0.99 -13.12 -15.59
N ASP A 203 1.64 -13.41 -16.70
CA ASP A 203 3.10 -13.59 -16.73
C ASP A 203 3.85 -12.29 -16.51
N THR A 204 3.38 -11.19 -17.10
CA THR A 204 4.00 -9.89 -16.91
C THR A 204 3.77 -9.36 -15.50
N GLN A 205 2.59 -9.60 -14.92
CA GLN A 205 2.19 -9.18 -13.58
C GLN A 205 2.61 -10.16 -12.46
N LYS A 206 3.41 -11.16 -12.78
CA LYS A 206 3.90 -12.17 -11.82
C LYS A 206 4.50 -11.56 -10.54
N PRO A 207 5.29 -10.46 -10.57
CA PRO A 207 5.77 -9.83 -9.33
C PRO A 207 4.64 -9.32 -8.43
N GLY A 208 3.61 -8.71 -9.01
CA GLY A 208 2.42 -8.26 -8.28
C GLY A 208 1.63 -9.44 -7.68
N LEU A 209 1.48 -10.53 -8.45
CA LEU A 209 0.84 -11.77 -7.96
C LEU A 209 1.61 -12.39 -6.78
N ILE A 210 2.93 -12.42 -6.83
CA ILE A 210 3.78 -12.92 -5.73
C ILE A 210 3.55 -12.08 -4.48
N MET A 211 3.59 -10.75 -4.60
CA MET A 211 3.36 -9.83 -3.49
C MET A 211 1.95 -10.03 -2.92
N GLY A 212 0.93 -10.07 -3.78
CA GLY A 212 -0.46 -10.31 -3.37
C GLY A 212 -0.63 -11.61 -2.61
N ASN A 213 -0.05 -12.71 -3.07
CA ASN A 213 -0.12 -14.01 -2.41
C ASN A 213 0.62 -14.01 -1.06
N ILE A 214 1.79 -13.37 -0.95
CA ILE A 214 2.53 -13.24 0.33
C ILE A 214 1.66 -12.51 1.35
N TYR A 215 1.08 -11.38 0.97
CA TYR A 215 0.26 -10.56 1.86
C TYR A 215 -1.08 -11.20 2.19
N PHE A 216 -1.69 -11.92 1.25
CA PHE A 216 -2.91 -12.69 1.53
C PHE A 216 -2.68 -13.79 2.58
N ILE A 217 -1.55 -14.51 2.49
CA ILE A 217 -1.16 -15.49 3.50
C ILE A 217 -0.83 -14.82 4.84
N LEU A 218 -0.22 -13.62 4.81
CA LEU A 218 -0.01 -12.81 6.02
C LEU A 218 -1.35 -12.44 6.66
N LEU A 219 -2.32 -11.94 5.89
CA LEU A 219 -3.67 -11.64 6.36
C LEU A 219 -4.35 -12.86 6.99
N GLN A 220 -4.25 -14.03 6.36
CA GLN A 220 -4.77 -15.27 6.92
C GLN A 220 -4.08 -15.65 8.25
N LYS A 221 -2.79 -15.35 8.39
CA LYS A 221 -2.06 -15.59 9.64
C LYS A 221 -2.54 -14.65 10.73
N ILE A 222 -2.74 -13.36 10.41
CA ILE A 222 -3.30 -12.34 11.34
C ILE A 222 -4.67 -12.82 11.85
N MET A 223 -5.56 -13.24 10.96
CA MET A 223 -6.88 -13.76 11.36
C MET A 223 -6.81 -14.92 12.35
N LYS A 224 -5.90 -15.86 12.12
CA LYS A 224 -5.73 -17.02 13.01
C LYS A 224 -5.17 -16.65 14.38
N SER A 225 -4.35 -15.61 14.44
CA SER A 225 -3.80 -15.09 15.70
C SER A 225 -4.79 -14.20 16.46
N ASN A 226 -5.83 -13.68 15.78
CA ASN A 226 -6.81 -12.77 16.37
C ASN A 226 -7.72 -13.40 17.43
N THR A 227 -7.65 -14.70 17.62
CA THR A 227 -8.40 -15.42 18.66
C THR A 227 -7.83 -15.21 20.08
N GLY A 228 -6.83 -14.35 20.26
CA GLY A 228 -6.26 -14.12 21.59
C GLY A 228 -5.26 -12.96 21.77
N ASN A 229 -4.41 -12.58 20.81
CA ASN A 229 -3.31 -11.65 21.07
C ASN A 229 -2.81 -10.91 19.81
N THR A 230 -3.70 -10.35 19.00
CA THR A 230 -3.29 -9.73 17.70
C THR A 230 -2.54 -8.42 17.86
N LEU A 231 -2.76 -7.73 18.96
CA LEU A 231 -2.17 -6.40 19.20
C LEU A 231 -0.83 -6.46 19.94
N ASP A 232 -0.47 -7.61 20.54
CA ASP A 232 0.74 -7.71 21.37
C ASP A 232 2.03 -7.93 20.53
N ASN A 233 1.91 -8.49 19.33
CA ASN A 233 3.09 -8.80 18.50
C ASN A 233 2.79 -8.62 17.01
N ARG A 234 3.67 -7.90 16.31
CA ARG A 234 3.61 -7.75 14.86
C ARG A 234 3.71 -9.10 14.15
N VAL A 235 2.63 -9.48 13.47
CA VAL A 235 2.58 -10.74 12.73
C VAL A 235 3.43 -10.64 11.46
N SER A 236 4.34 -11.57 11.27
CA SER A 236 5.20 -11.65 10.08
C SER A 236 5.28 -13.06 9.50
N LEU A 237 5.68 -13.18 8.24
CA LEU A 237 6.02 -14.45 7.61
C LEU A 237 7.55 -14.60 7.57
N SER A 238 8.04 -15.81 7.86
CA SER A 238 9.46 -16.11 7.73
C SER A 238 9.94 -15.98 6.28
N THR A 239 11.21 -15.66 6.08
CA THR A 239 11.83 -15.56 4.75
C THR A 239 11.64 -16.83 3.94
N TYR A 240 11.77 -18.00 4.57
CA TYR A 240 11.51 -19.29 3.94
C TYR A 240 10.07 -19.39 3.41
N LYS A 241 9.08 -19.00 4.20
CA LYS A 241 7.66 -19.02 3.79
C LYS A 241 7.41 -18.07 2.61
N LYS A 242 7.97 -16.85 2.64
CA LYS A 242 7.89 -15.90 1.53
C LYS A 242 8.49 -16.47 0.25
N LEU A 243 9.67 -17.09 0.34
CA LEU A 243 10.33 -17.74 -0.80
C LEU A 243 9.50 -18.88 -1.38
N MET A 244 8.95 -19.76 -0.51
CA MET A 244 8.05 -20.85 -0.91
C MET A 244 6.82 -20.32 -1.67
N ILE A 245 6.20 -19.24 -1.19
CA ILE A 245 5.06 -18.62 -1.85
C ILE A 245 5.48 -18.07 -3.22
N ALA A 246 6.63 -17.39 -3.31
CA ALA A 246 7.14 -16.85 -4.56
C ALA A 246 7.40 -17.94 -5.61
N ILE A 247 8.08 -19.04 -5.23
CA ILE A 247 8.35 -20.15 -6.13
C ILE A 247 7.04 -20.81 -6.60
N THR A 248 6.15 -21.15 -5.67
CA THR A 248 4.90 -21.85 -6.02
C THR A 248 3.95 -20.97 -6.82
N THR A 249 3.90 -19.64 -6.57
CA THR A 249 3.18 -18.68 -7.41
C THR A 249 3.75 -18.64 -8.82
N SER A 250 5.08 -18.63 -8.95
CA SER A 250 5.75 -18.66 -10.25
C SER A 250 5.46 -19.94 -11.05
N LEU A 251 5.13 -21.03 -10.36
CA LEU A 251 4.69 -22.31 -10.93
C LEU A 251 3.16 -22.39 -11.14
N GLY A 252 2.45 -21.29 -10.99
CA GLY A 252 1.00 -21.20 -11.25
C GLY A 252 0.09 -21.54 -10.06
N LYS A 253 0.62 -21.75 -8.84
CA LYS A 253 -0.23 -21.97 -7.67
C LYS A 253 -1.01 -20.71 -7.31
N LYS A 254 -2.34 -20.85 -7.17
CA LYS A 254 -3.24 -19.80 -6.71
C LYS A 254 -3.38 -19.89 -5.18
N TRP A 255 -3.07 -18.80 -4.47
CA TRP A 255 -3.21 -18.69 -3.01
C TRP A 255 -4.45 -17.87 -2.62
N ILE A 256 -4.76 -16.84 -3.38
CA ILE A 256 -5.99 -16.06 -3.26
C ILE A 256 -7.10 -16.87 -3.93
N ARG A 257 -8.11 -17.22 -3.13
CA ARG A 257 -9.29 -18.00 -3.56
C ARG A 257 -10.54 -17.34 -3.02
#